data_2ae125f1fb38b0413a94d37ac5f569ac
#
_entry.id   2ae125f1fb38b0413a94d37ac5f569ac
#
_cell.length_a   1.000
_cell.length_b   1.000
_cell.length_c   1.000
_cell.angle_alpha   90.00
_cell.angle_beta   90.00
_cell.angle_gamma   90.00
#
_symmetry.space_group_name_H-M   'P 1'
#
loop_
_entity.id
_entity.type
_entity.pdbx_description
1 polymer ?
#
loop_
_entity_poly.entity_id
_entity_poly.type
_entity_poly.pdbx_seq_one_letter_code
_entity_poly.pdbx_strand_id
1 'polypeptide(L)'
;TVLVRSGAADAAVAGATRSTADVLRAGLKVLGVAPGVEVVSSCFLMVLADGRPVAYGDCGVVPDPDVSQLATIASSTADTWTGLAGPVSGGGSPRVAMLSFSTKGSAEHPRVDKVRAATALVADRRPDLTVDGELQFDAAMVPSVAAVKAPGSPVAGAADVFVFPDLDSGNIAYKVTERLGGARAYGPLLQGLDG
;
A
#
# COMPACT_ATOMS: atom_id res chain seq x y z
N THR A 1 20.36 -6.54 8.07
CA THR A 1 19.99 -7.60 7.10
C THR A 1 20.62 -8.96 7.44
N VAL A 2 21.97 -9.06 7.68
CA VAL A 2 22.63 -10.35 7.98
C VAL A 2 22.07 -10.99 9.26
N LEU A 3 21.87 -10.23 10.33
CA LEU A 3 21.29 -10.73 11.58
C LEU A 3 19.85 -11.21 11.40
N VAL A 4 19.06 -10.52 10.59
CA VAL A 4 17.69 -10.96 10.25
C VAL A 4 17.75 -12.29 9.49
N ARG A 5 18.56 -12.39 8.45
CA ARG A 5 18.71 -13.65 7.68
C ARG A 5 19.16 -14.84 8.53
N SER A 6 20.00 -14.60 9.54
CA SER A 6 20.47 -15.68 10.44
C SER A 6 19.48 -16.00 11.57
N GLY A 7 18.36 -15.32 11.67
CA GLY A 7 17.39 -15.45 12.78
C GLY A 7 17.89 -14.88 14.11
N ALA A 8 18.98 -14.11 14.09
CA ALA A 8 19.53 -13.46 15.30
C ALA A 8 18.83 -12.11 15.63
N ALA A 9 17.98 -11.63 14.74
CA ALA A 9 17.15 -10.45 14.92
C ALA A 9 15.84 -10.60 14.13
N ASP A 10 14.74 -10.13 14.67
CA ASP A 10 13.41 -10.21 14.05
C ASP A 10 13.18 -9.11 13.01
N ALA A 11 13.89 -7.99 13.11
CA ALA A 11 13.76 -6.86 12.20
C ALA A 11 15.06 -6.02 12.16
N ALA A 12 15.14 -5.12 11.17
CA ALA A 12 16.22 -4.15 11.05
C ALA A 12 15.67 -2.77 10.68
N VAL A 13 16.14 -1.74 11.40
CA VAL A 13 15.89 -0.33 11.06
C VAL A 13 17.19 0.26 10.50
N ALA A 14 17.12 0.85 9.32
CA ALA A 14 18.27 1.40 8.61
C ALA A 14 17.90 2.72 7.90
N GLY A 15 18.91 3.42 7.35
CA GLY A 15 18.69 4.62 6.52
C GLY A 15 18.97 5.95 7.22
N ALA A 16 19.43 5.96 8.48
CA ALA A 16 19.78 7.21 9.18
C ALA A 16 20.92 7.99 8.48
N THR A 17 21.88 7.26 7.88
CA THR A 17 23.06 7.83 7.22
C THR A 17 23.27 7.31 5.80
N ARG A 18 22.36 6.50 5.30
CA ARG A 18 22.41 5.88 3.96
C ARG A 18 21.11 6.15 3.22
N SER A 19 21.18 6.17 1.89
CA SER A 19 20.00 6.36 1.05
C SER A 19 19.07 5.14 1.10
N THR A 20 17.78 5.33 0.80
CA THR A 20 16.81 4.24 0.63
C THR A 20 17.31 3.21 -0.39
N ALA A 21 17.95 3.67 -1.48
CA ALA A 21 18.52 2.79 -2.49
C ALA A 21 19.64 1.88 -1.95
N ASP A 22 20.47 2.39 -1.02
CA ASP A 22 21.53 1.57 -0.40
C ASP A 22 20.96 0.51 0.54
N VAL A 23 19.92 0.89 1.30
CA VAL A 23 19.19 -0.03 2.19
C VAL A 23 18.50 -1.13 1.39
N LEU A 24 17.80 -0.75 0.32
CA LEU A 24 17.13 -1.69 -0.59
C LEU A 24 18.14 -2.65 -1.24
N ARG A 25 19.28 -2.13 -1.73
CA ARG A 25 20.33 -2.95 -2.32
C ARG A 25 20.91 -3.95 -1.32
N ALA A 26 21.09 -3.55 -0.06
CA ALA A 26 21.54 -4.45 1.00
C ALA A 26 20.49 -5.53 1.32
N GLY A 27 19.20 -5.17 1.36
CA GLY A 27 18.10 -6.12 1.50
C GLY A 27 18.10 -7.16 0.39
N LEU A 28 18.06 -6.71 -0.86
CA LEU A 28 18.05 -7.60 -2.03
C LEU A 28 19.27 -8.53 -2.09
N LYS A 29 20.48 -8.06 -1.72
CA LYS A 29 21.69 -8.88 -1.75
C LYS A 29 21.75 -9.92 -0.65
N VAL A 30 21.22 -9.63 0.52
CA VAL A 30 21.37 -10.48 1.71
C VAL A 30 20.13 -11.36 1.93
N LEU A 31 18.95 -10.80 1.82
CA LEU A 31 17.69 -11.52 2.02
C LEU A 31 17.21 -12.15 0.71
N GLY A 32 17.30 -11.42 -0.38
CA GLY A 32 16.69 -11.82 -1.64
C GLY A 32 15.22 -11.42 -1.73
N VAL A 33 14.58 -11.81 -2.81
CA VAL A 33 13.13 -11.63 -3.01
C VAL A 33 12.42 -12.86 -2.47
N ALA A 34 11.34 -12.66 -1.73
CA ALA A 34 10.55 -13.75 -1.17
C ALA A 34 9.92 -14.61 -2.28
N PRO A 35 9.80 -15.93 -2.09
CA PRO A 35 9.16 -16.82 -3.05
C PRO A 35 7.75 -16.35 -3.43
N GLY A 36 7.45 -16.29 -4.73
CA GLY A 36 6.14 -15.87 -5.25
C GLY A 36 5.90 -14.36 -5.29
N VAL A 37 6.85 -13.55 -4.83
CA VAL A 37 6.79 -12.09 -4.93
C VAL A 37 7.41 -11.64 -6.25
N GLU A 38 6.68 -10.86 -7.02
CA GLU A 38 7.12 -10.39 -8.34
C GLU A 38 8.02 -9.16 -8.24
N VAL A 39 7.75 -8.29 -7.26
CA VAL A 39 8.47 -7.03 -7.07
C VAL A 39 8.59 -6.69 -5.59
N VAL A 40 9.78 -6.24 -5.19
CA VAL A 40 9.97 -5.60 -3.88
C VAL A 40 9.40 -4.20 -3.94
N SER A 41 8.58 -3.88 -2.96
CA SER A 41 7.91 -2.58 -2.82
C SER A 41 8.07 -2.01 -1.42
N SER A 42 7.37 -0.95 -1.13
CA SER A 42 7.32 -0.38 0.22
C SER A 42 5.91 0.06 0.59
N CYS A 43 5.67 0.17 1.90
CA CYS A 43 4.53 0.93 2.37
C CYS A 43 4.91 1.89 3.50
N PHE A 44 4.02 2.83 3.78
CA PHE A 44 4.03 3.63 4.99
C PHE A 44 2.81 3.28 5.84
N LEU A 45 3.04 2.97 7.10
CA LEU A 45 1.96 2.97 8.09
C LEU A 45 1.76 4.41 8.55
N MET A 46 0.60 4.97 8.20
CA MET A 46 0.21 6.32 8.56
C MET A 46 -0.72 6.26 9.77
N VAL A 47 -0.35 6.90 10.88
CA VAL A 47 -1.25 7.10 12.00
C VAL A 47 -1.84 8.50 11.88
N LEU A 48 -3.12 8.57 11.52
CA LEU A 48 -3.84 9.82 11.30
C LEU A 48 -3.99 10.63 12.59
N ALA A 49 -4.39 11.90 12.47
CA ALA A 49 -4.54 12.79 13.63
C ALA A 49 -5.55 12.30 14.68
N ASP A 50 -6.54 11.52 14.27
CA ASP A 50 -7.54 10.86 15.12
C ASP A 50 -7.03 9.55 15.76
N GLY A 51 -5.80 9.14 15.46
CA GLY A 51 -5.18 7.90 15.94
C GLY A 51 -5.44 6.66 15.07
N ARG A 52 -6.25 6.76 14.02
CA ARG A 52 -6.54 5.64 13.12
C ARG A 52 -5.32 5.29 12.25
N PRO A 53 -4.87 4.02 12.26
CA PRO A 53 -3.81 3.58 11.36
C PRO A 53 -4.39 3.27 9.97
N VAL A 54 -3.68 3.69 8.93
CA VAL A 54 -3.92 3.31 7.53
C VAL A 54 -2.59 3.00 6.85
N ALA A 55 -2.60 2.20 5.78
CA ALA A 55 -1.39 1.91 5.02
C ALA A 55 -1.43 2.55 3.63
N TYR A 56 -0.31 3.12 3.20
CA TYR A 56 -0.08 3.72 1.87
C TYR A 56 0.97 2.92 1.12
N GLY A 57 0.65 2.32 0.00
CA GLY A 57 1.55 1.54 -0.85
C GLY A 57 1.38 1.85 -2.35
N ASP A 58 2.42 1.81 -3.18
CA ASP A 58 3.84 2.00 -2.88
C ASP A 58 4.17 3.49 -2.79
N CYS A 59 5.09 3.83 -1.92
CA CYS A 59 5.47 5.24 -1.73
C CYS A 59 6.99 5.48 -1.80
N GLY A 60 7.81 4.45 -2.09
CA GLY A 60 9.24 4.59 -1.99
C GLY A 60 10.12 3.77 -2.93
N VAL A 61 9.61 2.85 -3.73
CA VAL A 61 10.43 1.88 -4.49
C VAL A 61 10.10 1.79 -5.97
N VAL A 62 8.85 1.53 -6.37
CA VAL A 62 8.48 1.20 -7.76
C VAL A 62 7.92 2.42 -8.47
N PRO A 63 8.66 3.01 -9.45
CA PRO A 63 8.25 4.28 -10.07
C PRO A 63 6.93 4.20 -10.84
N ASP A 64 6.78 3.21 -11.70
CA ASP A 64 5.58 3.00 -12.53
C ASP A 64 5.29 1.49 -12.61
N PRO A 65 4.54 0.94 -11.65
CA PRO A 65 4.22 -0.47 -11.64
C PRO A 65 3.28 -0.82 -12.79
N ASP A 66 3.50 -1.97 -13.42
CA ASP A 66 2.53 -2.56 -14.33
C ASP A 66 1.34 -3.18 -13.56
N VAL A 67 0.41 -3.81 -14.26
CA VAL A 67 -0.81 -4.39 -13.68
C VAL A 67 -0.48 -5.45 -12.62
N SER A 68 0.47 -6.35 -12.91
CA SER A 68 0.84 -7.45 -12.03
C SER A 68 1.62 -6.96 -10.81
N GLN A 69 2.54 -6.03 -11.02
CA GLN A 69 3.30 -5.39 -9.96
C GLN A 69 2.38 -4.59 -9.02
N LEU A 70 1.41 -3.85 -9.57
CA LEU A 70 0.45 -3.09 -8.78
C LEU A 70 -0.45 -4.00 -7.93
N ALA A 71 -0.84 -5.15 -8.47
CA ALA A 71 -1.58 -6.18 -7.71
C ALA A 71 -0.71 -6.79 -6.60
N THR A 72 0.57 -7.03 -6.84
CA THR A 72 1.53 -7.50 -5.84
C THR A 72 1.72 -6.47 -4.73
N ILE A 73 1.87 -5.19 -5.06
CA ILE A 73 1.95 -4.08 -4.10
C ILE A 73 0.71 -4.05 -3.20
N ALA A 74 -0.49 -4.18 -3.78
CA ALA A 74 -1.73 -4.19 -3.03
C ALA A 74 -1.78 -5.34 -2.01
N SER A 75 -1.46 -6.55 -2.45
CA SER A 75 -1.44 -7.74 -1.59
C SER A 75 -0.43 -7.60 -0.45
N SER A 76 0.80 -7.22 -0.77
CA SER A 76 1.87 -7.03 0.23
C SER A 76 1.53 -5.92 1.24
N THR A 77 0.90 -4.83 0.78
CA THR A 77 0.48 -3.73 1.68
C THR A 77 -0.65 -4.16 2.60
N ALA A 78 -1.59 -4.98 2.11
CA ALA A 78 -2.66 -5.57 2.93
C ALA A 78 -2.10 -6.50 4.01
N ASP A 79 -1.12 -7.35 3.66
CA ASP A 79 -0.47 -8.26 4.60
C ASP A 79 0.32 -7.48 5.67
N THR A 80 1.05 -6.44 5.27
CA THR A 80 1.78 -5.56 6.20
C THR A 80 0.81 -4.85 7.16
N TRP A 81 -0.30 -4.29 6.65
CA TRP A 81 -1.32 -3.67 7.50
C TRP A 81 -1.92 -4.67 8.48
N THR A 82 -2.23 -5.88 8.02
CA THR A 82 -2.80 -6.94 8.87
C THR A 82 -1.86 -7.31 10.01
N GLY A 83 -0.56 -7.44 9.73
CA GLY A 83 0.43 -7.77 10.75
C GLY A 83 0.68 -6.66 11.77
N LEU A 84 0.68 -5.40 11.34
CA LEU A 84 1.08 -4.27 12.19
C LEU A 84 -0.10 -3.51 12.80
N ALA A 85 -1.13 -3.25 12.03
CA ALA A 85 -2.27 -2.44 12.43
C ALA A 85 -3.51 -3.28 12.80
N GLY A 86 -3.67 -4.46 12.21
CA GLY A 86 -4.80 -5.34 12.47
C GLY A 86 -5.06 -5.59 13.95
N PRO A 87 -4.06 -5.93 14.78
CA PRO A 87 -4.24 -6.16 16.21
C PRO A 87 -4.81 -4.96 16.98
N VAL A 88 -4.47 -3.74 16.59
CA VAL A 88 -4.93 -2.51 17.27
C VAL A 88 -6.19 -1.92 16.63
N SER A 89 -6.57 -2.41 15.45
CA SER A 89 -7.77 -1.96 14.71
C SER A 89 -8.99 -2.88 14.92
N GLY A 90 -8.94 -3.78 15.89
CA GLY A 90 -10.05 -4.68 16.22
C GLY A 90 -10.05 -5.99 15.44
N GLY A 91 -9.00 -6.27 14.66
CA GLY A 91 -8.86 -7.47 13.82
C GLY A 91 -9.70 -7.40 12.54
N GLY A 92 -9.55 -8.42 11.70
CA GLY A 92 -10.26 -8.52 10.42
C GLY A 92 -9.37 -8.24 9.21
N SER A 93 -9.89 -8.58 8.04
CA SER A 93 -9.22 -8.30 6.77
C SER A 93 -9.32 -6.81 6.42
N PRO A 94 -8.23 -6.18 5.97
CA PRO A 94 -8.26 -4.77 5.58
C PRO A 94 -9.11 -4.56 4.32
N ARG A 95 -9.70 -3.36 4.23
CA ARG A 95 -10.37 -2.87 3.02
C ARG A 95 -9.34 -2.14 2.17
N VAL A 96 -9.08 -2.71 0.99
CA VAL A 96 -8.03 -2.24 0.08
C VAL A 96 -8.64 -1.39 -1.02
N ALA A 97 -8.28 -0.12 -1.08
CA ALA A 97 -8.67 0.81 -2.14
C ALA A 97 -7.57 0.93 -3.20
N MET A 98 -7.87 0.57 -4.44
CA MET A 98 -7.00 0.78 -5.60
C MET A 98 -7.28 2.18 -6.17
N LEU A 99 -6.31 3.09 -6.00
CA LEU A 99 -6.52 4.51 -6.24
C LEU A 99 -6.31 4.93 -7.69
N SER A 100 -7.12 5.89 -8.11
CA SER A 100 -7.04 6.56 -9.40
C SER A 100 -7.63 7.98 -9.31
N PHE A 101 -7.47 8.77 -10.35
CA PHE A 101 -8.22 10.02 -10.52
C PHE A 101 -9.68 9.77 -11.00
N SER A 102 -10.05 8.52 -11.26
CA SER A 102 -11.41 8.07 -11.61
C SER A 102 -12.06 7.30 -10.46
N THR A 103 -13.38 7.33 -10.37
CA THR A 103 -14.18 6.48 -9.49
C THR A 103 -15.26 5.80 -10.33
N LYS A 104 -15.25 4.45 -10.40
CA LYS A 104 -16.30 3.63 -11.03
C LYS A 104 -16.73 4.13 -12.41
N GLY A 105 -15.76 4.37 -13.29
CA GLY A 105 -16.02 4.79 -14.65
C GLY A 105 -16.23 6.28 -14.87
N SER A 106 -15.89 7.14 -13.90
CA SER A 106 -16.03 8.59 -14.06
C SER A 106 -15.06 9.20 -15.08
N ALA A 107 -14.01 8.46 -15.46
CA ALA A 107 -13.08 8.83 -16.52
C ALA A 107 -12.56 7.59 -17.27
N GLU A 108 -12.13 7.78 -18.53
CA GLU A 108 -11.51 6.75 -19.36
C GLU A 108 -10.08 7.18 -19.71
N HIS A 109 -9.10 6.34 -19.38
CA HIS A 109 -7.70 6.58 -19.68
C HIS A 109 -6.89 5.30 -19.43
N PRO A 110 -5.79 5.01 -20.17
CA PRO A 110 -4.96 3.82 -19.96
C PRO A 110 -4.46 3.64 -18.51
N ARG A 111 -4.20 4.74 -17.77
CA ARG A 111 -3.85 4.68 -16.36
C ARG A 111 -5.02 4.20 -15.48
N VAL A 112 -6.25 4.51 -15.85
CA VAL A 112 -7.46 4.02 -15.16
C VAL A 112 -7.64 2.54 -15.44
N ASP A 113 -7.45 2.12 -16.70
CA ASP A 113 -7.56 0.72 -17.11
C ASP A 113 -6.51 -0.16 -16.40
N LYS A 114 -5.28 0.36 -16.20
CA LYS A 114 -4.24 -0.29 -15.40
C LYS A 114 -4.76 -0.59 -13.98
N VAL A 115 -5.37 0.37 -13.32
CA VAL A 115 -5.89 0.21 -11.94
C VAL A 115 -7.06 -0.78 -11.89
N ARG A 116 -8.00 -0.70 -12.85
CA ARG A 116 -9.12 -1.66 -12.97
C ARG A 116 -8.61 -3.09 -13.14
N ALA A 117 -7.66 -3.29 -14.06
CA ALA A 117 -7.07 -4.59 -14.31
C ALA A 117 -6.32 -5.13 -13.08
N ALA A 118 -5.56 -4.28 -12.39
CA ALA A 118 -4.90 -4.65 -11.14
C ALA A 118 -5.90 -5.01 -10.03
N THR A 119 -7.00 -4.27 -9.89
CA THR A 119 -8.07 -4.56 -8.94
C THR A 119 -8.68 -5.94 -9.19
N ALA A 120 -9.01 -6.26 -10.45
CA ALA A 120 -9.53 -7.57 -10.81
C ALA A 120 -8.53 -8.70 -10.53
N LEU A 121 -7.25 -8.44 -10.79
CA LEU A 121 -6.18 -9.40 -10.54
C LEU A 121 -5.96 -9.67 -9.04
N VAL A 122 -6.08 -8.65 -8.18
CA VAL A 122 -6.06 -8.84 -6.72
C VAL A 122 -7.24 -9.69 -6.27
N ALA A 123 -8.45 -9.38 -6.73
CA ALA A 123 -9.65 -10.12 -6.36
C ALA A 123 -9.57 -11.61 -6.75
N ASP A 124 -8.95 -11.90 -7.90
CA ASP A 124 -8.72 -13.29 -8.36
C ASP A 124 -7.65 -14.01 -7.53
N ARG A 125 -6.50 -13.37 -7.29
CA ARG A 125 -5.36 -13.97 -6.58
C ARG A 125 -5.58 -14.06 -5.05
N ARG A 126 -6.35 -13.12 -4.48
CA ARG A 126 -6.55 -12.94 -3.04
C ARG A 126 -8.03 -12.78 -2.70
N PRO A 127 -8.85 -13.86 -2.87
CA PRO A 127 -10.28 -13.84 -2.55
C PRO A 127 -10.57 -13.64 -1.05
N ASP A 128 -9.54 -13.72 -0.21
CA ASP A 128 -9.56 -13.42 1.23
C ASP A 128 -9.54 -11.91 1.53
N LEU A 129 -9.13 -11.07 0.56
CA LEU A 129 -9.08 -9.61 0.72
C LEU A 129 -10.36 -8.93 0.23
N THR A 130 -10.79 -7.92 0.96
CA THR A 130 -11.83 -7.00 0.50
C THR A 130 -11.16 -5.87 -0.29
N VAL A 131 -11.17 -5.98 -1.62
CA VAL A 131 -10.55 -5.00 -2.53
C VAL A 131 -11.59 -4.36 -3.42
N ASP A 132 -11.43 -3.07 -3.72
CA ASP A 132 -12.23 -2.34 -4.69
C ASP A 132 -11.43 -1.22 -5.37
N GLY A 133 -11.81 -0.90 -6.59
CA GLY A 133 -11.19 0.11 -7.46
C GLY A 133 -11.85 0.11 -8.83
N GLU A 134 -11.59 1.08 -9.63
CA GLU A 134 -10.77 2.25 -9.31
C GLU A 134 -11.58 3.24 -8.44
N LEU A 135 -10.91 3.84 -7.47
CA LEU A 135 -11.50 4.83 -6.56
C LEU A 135 -10.63 6.09 -6.48
N GLN A 136 -11.25 7.25 -6.46
CA GLN A 136 -10.57 8.47 -6.02
C GLN A 136 -10.32 8.41 -4.51
N PHE A 137 -9.31 9.12 -4.03
CA PHE A 137 -8.93 9.10 -2.62
C PHE A 137 -10.07 9.55 -1.69
N ASP A 138 -10.79 10.61 -2.06
CA ASP A 138 -11.94 11.11 -1.29
C ASP A 138 -13.08 10.08 -1.23
N ALA A 139 -13.35 9.37 -2.33
CA ALA A 139 -14.33 8.30 -2.36
C ALA A 139 -13.90 7.09 -1.51
N ALA A 140 -12.61 6.76 -1.49
CA ALA A 140 -12.08 5.67 -0.66
C ALA A 140 -12.11 6.00 0.85
N MET A 141 -11.92 7.29 1.22
CA MET A 141 -11.70 7.72 2.59
C MET A 141 -12.96 8.27 3.28
N VAL A 142 -13.84 8.99 2.54
CA VAL A 142 -14.92 9.79 3.12
C VAL A 142 -16.28 9.15 2.86
N PRO A 143 -17.02 8.71 3.91
CA PRO A 143 -18.30 8.00 3.75
C PRO A 143 -19.36 8.77 2.94
N SER A 144 -19.47 10.08 3.13
CA SER A 144 -20.45 10.89 2.39
C SER A 144 -20.12 11.00 0.90
N VAL A 145 -18.85 11.00 0.53
CA VAL A 145 -18.39 10.98 -0.87
C VAL A 145 -18.62 9.60 -1.48
N ALA A 146 -18.30 8.55 -0.74
CA ALA A 146 -18.51 7.16 -1.13
C ALA A 146 -19.99 6.87 -1.47
N ALA A 147 -20.91 7.36 -0.63
CA ALA A 147 -22.34 7.18 -0.84
C ALA A 147 -22.84 7.73 -2.19
N VAL A 148 -22.18 8.76 -2.70
CA VAL A 148 -22.54 9.40 -3.97
C VAL A 148 -21.76 8.79 -5.15
N LYS A 149 -20.42 8.64 -5.00
CA LYS A 149 -19.54 8.26 -6.12
C LYS A 149 -19.39 6.73 -6.31
N ALA A 150 -19.54 5.95 -5.26
CA ALA A 150 -19.36 4.50 -5.28
C ALA A 150 -20.39 3.77 -4.40
N PRO A 151 -21.70 3.96 -4.64
CA PRO A 151 -22.73 3.30 -3.85
C PRO A 151 -22.60 1.77 -3.97
N GLY A 152 -22.66 1.09 -2.82
CA GLY A 152 -22.53 -0.37 -2.76
C GLY A 152 -21.11 -0.92 -2.78
N SER A 153 -20.08 -0.07 -2.85
CA SER A 153 -18.69 -0.50 -2.71
C SER A 153 -18.42 -1.04 -1.29
N PRO A 154 -17.78 -2.20 -1.15
CA PRO A 154 -17.43 -2.76 0.17
C PRO A 154 -16.25 -2.04 0.82
N VAL A 155 -15.57 -1.15 0.10
CA VAL A 155 -14.34 -0.47 0.51
C VAL A 155 -14.53 1.04 0.66
N ALA A 156 -15.27 1.66 -0.28
CA ALA A 156 -15.39 3.11 -0.33
C ALA A 156 -15.93 3.71 0.97
N GLY A 157 -15.32 4.82 1.37
CA GLY A 157 -15.64 5.55 2.60
C GLY A 157 -15.07 4.92 3.88
N ALA A 158 -14.40 3.77 3.78
CA ALA A 158 -13.95 3.03 4.93
C ALA A 158 -12.63 2.26 4.69
N ALA A 159 -11.85 2.66 3.69
CA ALA A 159 -10.59 2.01 3.34
C ALA A 159 -9.55 2.08 4.47
N ASP A 160 -8.83 0.97 4.64
CA ASP A 160 -7.73 0.83 5.58
C ASP A 160 -6.37 0.87 4.86
N VAL A 161 -6.35 0.40 3.60
CA VAL A 161 -5.18 0.35 2.74
C VAL A 161 -5.46 1.13 1.46
N PHE A 162 -4.55 2.03 1.11
CA PHE A 162 -4.62 2.90 -0.06
C PHE A 162 -3.44 2.58 -0.99
N VAL A 163 -3.73 2.04 -2.17
CA VAL A 163 -2.71 1.66 -3.17
C VAL A 163 -2.67 2.70 -4.27
N PHE A 164 -1.52 3.36 -4.40
CA PHE A 164 -1.30 4.43 -5.36
C PHE A 164 -0.87 3.87 -6.72
N PRO A 165 -1.32 4.47 -7.84
CA PRO A 165 -1.08 3.93 -9.18
C PRO A 165 0.36 4.08 -9.67
N ASP A 166 1.13 4.97 -9.04
CA ASP A 166 2.54 5.26 -9.34
C ASP A 166 3.24 5.87 -8.12
N LEU A 167 4.57 5.94 -8.20
CA LEU A 167 5.39 6.43 -7.10
C LEU A 167 5.21 7.91 -6.82
N ASP A 168 5.00 8.73 -7.85
CA ASP A 168 4.83 10.17 -7.66
C ASP A 168 3.61 10.44 -6.79
N SER A 169 2.47 9.81 -7.11
CA SER A 169 1.23 9.96 -6.35
C SER A 169 1.37 9.47 -4.90
N GLY A 170 1.98 8.30 -4.67
CA GLY A 170 2.18 7.76 -3.33
C GLY A 170 3.18 8.57 -2.49
N ASN A 171 4.32 8.93 -3.09
CA ASN A 171 5.37 9.69 -2.42
C ASN A 171 4.92 11.11 -2.03
N ILE A 172 4.17 11.78 -2.90
CA ILE A 172 3.59 13.10 -2.62
C ILE A 172 2.51 12.96 -1.54
N ALA A 173 1.60 11.98 -1.68
CA ALA A 173 0.46 11.81 -0.78
C ALA A 173 0.89 11.59 0.67
N TYR A 174 1.84 10.67 0.97
CA TYR A 174 2.23 10.43 2.35
C TYR A 174 2.86 11.67 2.99
N LYS A 175 3.67 12.43 2.23
CA LYS A 175 4.29 13.68 2.73
C LYS A 175 3.26 14.77 3.01
N VAL A 176 2.28 14.93 2.12
CA VAL A 176 1.17 15.88 2.32
C VAL A 176 0.35 15.48 3.55
N THR A 177 0.02 14.20 3.68
CA THR A 177 -0.73 13.69 4.83
C THR A 177 0.03 13.89 6.14
N GLU A 178 1.35 13.65 6.14
CA GLU A 178 2.19 13.88 7.31
C GLU A 178 2.31 15.37 7.64
N ARG A 179 2.74 16.19 6.66
CA ARG A 179 3.13 17.60 6.92
C ARG A 179 1.94 18.54 7.09
N LEU A 180 0.86 18.34 6.36
CA LEU A 180 -0.33 19.19 6.41
C LEU A 180 -1.47 18.52 7.19
N GLY A 181 -1.64 17.21 7.10
CA GLY A 181 -2.70 16.47 7.79
C GLY A 181 -2.37 16.10 9.24
N GLY A 182 -1.17 16.35 9.71
CA GLY A 182 -0.75 16.04 11.09
C GLY A 182 -0.63 14.55 11.41
N ALA A 183 -0.60 13.70 10.40
CA ALA A 183 -0.35 12.28 10.59
C ALA A 183 1.11 11.98 10.95
N ARG A 184 1.35 10.84 11.58
CA ARG A 184 2.69 10.28 11.77
C ARG A 184 2.94 9.20 10.73
N ALA A 185 4.05 9.31 9.99
CA ALA A 185 4.44 8.36 8.95
C ALA A 185 5.53 7.41 9.47
N TYR A 186 5.26 6.12 9.47
CA TYR A 186 6.23 5.07 9.81
C TYR A 186 6.57 4.29 8.55
N GLY A 187 7.80 4.45 8.06
CA GLY A 187 8.27 3.84 6.82
C GLY A 187 9.51 4.53 6.23
N PRO A 188 9.94 4.13 5.03
CA PRO A 188 9.33 3.05 4.25
C PRO A 188 9.57 1.67 4.90
N LEU A 189 8.50 0.88 5.00
CA LEU A 189 8.56 -0.53 5.35
C LEU A 189 8.75 -1.32 4.07
N LEU A 190 9.87 -2.02 3.91
CA LEU A 190 10.14 -2.82 2.71
C LEU A 190 9.29 -4.09 2.72
N GLN A 191 8.74 -4.43 1.57
CA GLN A 191 7.84 -5.55 1.36
C GLN A 191 8.38 -6.47 0.26
N GLY A 192 8.21 -7.80 0.44
CA GLY A 192 8.61 -8.78 -0.55
C GLY A 192 10.08 -9.22 -0.47
N LEU A 193 10.79 -8.90 0.60
CA LEU A 193 12.08 -9.50 0.93
C LEU A 193 11.89 -10.82 1.69
N ASP A 194 12.82 -11.78 1.49
CA ASP A 194 12.83 -13.10 2.14
C ASP A 194 13.52 -13.00 3.50
N GLY A 195 12.74 -12.67 4.55
CA GLY A 195 13.28 -12.54 5.90
C GLY A 195 12.31 -12.01 6.92
#